data_44af687b693a1f0b599a859515b445b4
#
_entry.id   44af687b693a1f0b599a859515b445b4
#
_cell.length_a   1.000
_cell.length_b   1.000
_cell.length_c   1.000
_cell.angle_alpha   90.00
_cell.angle_beta   90.00
_cell.angle_gamma   90.00
#
_symmetry.space_group_name_H-M   'P 1'
#
loop_
_entity.id
_entity.type
_entity.pdbx_description
1 polymer ?
#
loop_
_entity_poly.entity_id
_entity_poly.type
_entity_poly.pdbx_seq_one_letter_code
_entity_poly.pdbx_strand_id
1 'polypeptide(L)'
;MKITLFHFPTACSRVTMNALEEAGIDYETQMVNLHSGEQKSPEYLEVNPKGKVPALRIDGQLLTENSVILGLLDQLYPAAGLLPRSEDPVRAMQPHIDMAWCAATLHPIVRQIRNPQRWTKGETSGIQADGIEKMGVECAGFAARLSGSRWWYGERWSIVDTYIYWVYSTSARGDLFPLERFPALGEHAARVRKRPSFQRVLKRERDALETAGMPIPESF
;
A
#
# COMPACT_ATOMS: atom_id res chain seq x y z
N MET A 1 2.65 5.04 -23.98
CA MET A 1 2.06 5.66 -22.78
C MET A 1 3.20 6.19 -21.91
N LYS A 2 3.18 7.48 -21.58
CA LYS A 2 4.11 8.05 -20.59
C LYS A 2 3.46 7.95 -19.21
N ILE A 3 4.11 7.23 -18.29
CA ILE A 3 3.58 6.98 -16.95
C ILE A 3 4.53 7.58 -15.91
N THR A 4 4.01 8.38 -14.98
CA THR A 4 4.77 8.92 -13.85
C THR A 4 4.04 8.64 -12.55
N LEU A 5 4.70 7.95 -11.61
CA LEU A 5 4.19 7.69 -10.28
C LEU A 5 4.78 8.69 -9.28
N PHE A 6 3.93 9.49 -8.65
CA PHE A 6 4.27 10.30 -7.49
C PHE A 6 4.13 9.44 -6.24
N HIS A 7 5.22 9.28 -5.50
CA HIS A 7 5.29 8.33 -4.41
C HIS A 7 6.11 8.85 -3.23
N PHE A 8 6.03 8.16 -2.11
CA PHE A 8 6.99 8.27 -1.03
C PHE A 8 7.35 6.87 -0.54
N PRO A 9 8.66 6.58 -0.32
CA PRO A 9 9.10 5.28 0.16
C PRO A 9 8.35 4.84 1.41
N THR A 10 7.99 3.57 1.45
CA THR A 10 7.21 2.94 2.52
C THR A 10 5.75 3.40 2.68
N ALA A 11 5.31 4.44 1.97
CA ALA A 11 3.90 4.84 1.97
C ALA A 11 3.02 3.86 1.16
N CYS A 12 1.70 4.06 1.18
CA CYS A 12 0.74 3.23 0.43
C CYS A 12 0.95 3.26 -1.10
N SER A 13 1.69 4.23 -1.62
CA SER A 13 2.17 4.27 -3.01
C SER A 13 3.06 3.09 -3.40
N ARG A 14 3.65 2.37 -2.42
CA ARG A 14 4.36 1.10 -2.62
C ARG A 14 3.47 0.05 -3.29
N VAL A 15 2.18 0.04 -2.98
CA VAL A 15 1.23 -0.92 -3.58
C VAL A 15 1.04 -0.62 -5.07
N THR A 16 0.83 0.64 -5.43
CA THR A 16 0.78 1.06 -6.85
C THR A 16 2.10 0.75 -7.56
N MET A 17 3.25 1.06 -6.94
CA MET A 17 4.56 0.75 -7.51
C MET A 17 4.71 -0.75 -7.77
N ASN A 18 4.26 -1.60 -6.84
CA ASN A 18 4.31 -3.05 -7.03
C ASN A 18 3.41 -3.52 -8.19
N ALA A 19 2.24 -2.91 -8.38
CA ALA A 19 1.39 -3.23 -9.54
C ALA A 19 2.08 -2.89 -10.87
N LEU A 20 2.75 -1.74 -10.95
CA LEU A 20 3.53 -1.34 -12.13
C LEU A 20 4.69 -2.32 -12.41
N GLU A 21 5.40 -2.75 -11.36
CA GLU A 21 6.48 -3.73 -11.45
C GLU A 21 5.98 -5.14 -11.84
N GLU A 22 4.81 -5.56 -11.38
CA GLU A 22 4.19 -6.83 -11.80
C GLU A 22 3.74 -6.77 -13.26
N ALA A 23 3.24 -5.62 -13.70
CA ALA A 23 2.85 -5.42 -15.09
C ALA A 23 4.07 -5.35 -16.04
N GLY A 24 5.28 -5.17 -15.51
CA GLY A 24 6.53 -5.14 -16.29
C GLY A 24 6.58 -3.96 -17.27
N ILE A 25 5.95 -2.85 -16.92
CA ILE A 25 5.89 -1.66 -17.77
C ILE A 25 6.92 -0.62 -17.37
N ASP A 26 7.36 0.18 -18.33
CA ASP A 26 8.24 1.31 -18.06
C ASP A 26 7.45 2.48 -17.47
N TYR A 27 7.99 3.07 -16.41
CA TYR A 27 7.43 4.25 -15.75
C TYR A 27 8.52 5.05 -15.04
N GLU A 28 8.27 6.36 -14.94
CA GLU A 28 9.08 7.28 -14.16
C GLU A 28 8.53 7.38 -12.72
N THR A 29 9.40 7.67 -11.77
CA THR A 29 9.00 7.96 -10.38
C THR A 29 9.39 9.37 -10.00
N GLN A 30 8.52 10.03 -9.25
CA GLN A 30 8.81 11.29 -8.59
C GLN A 30 8.51 11.15 -7.09
N MET A 31 9.57 11.25 -6.28
CA MET A 31 9.42 11.22 -4.84
C MET A 31 8.81 12.52 -4.35
N VAL A 32 7.84 12.42 -3.44
CA VAL A 32 7.20 13.55 -2.74
C VAL A 32 7.48 13.39 -1.26
N ASN A 33 8.33 14.22 -0.69
CA ASN A 33 8.80 14.08 0.69
C ASN A 33 7.68 14.39 1.70
N LEU A 34 7.05 13.32 2.20
CA LEU A 34 5.96 13.44 3.19
C LEU A 34 6.45 13.92 4.56
N HIS A 35 7.74 13.76 4.87
CA HIS A 35 8.30 14.19 6.16
C HIS A 35 8.50 15.71 6.20
N SER A 36 8.89 16.32 5.08
CA SER A 36 9.00 17.79 4.95
C SER A 36 7.65 18.47 4.70
N GLY A 37 6.58 17.70 4.45
CA GLY A 37 5.28 18.26 4.10
C GLY A 37 5.14 18.68 2.63
N GLU A 38 6.05 18.25 1.73
CA GLU A 38 6.05 18.60 0.31
C GLU A 38 4.71 18.31 -0.39
N GLN A 39 3.96 17.28 0.07
CA GLN A 39 2.62 16.99 -0.44
C GLN A 39 1.61 18.14 -0.23
N LYS A 40 1.99 19.17 0.53
CA LYS A 40 1.19 20.39 0.78
C LYS A 40 1.80 21.64 0.17
N SER A 41 2.92 21.50 -0.53
CA SER A 41 3.51 22.63 -1.23
C SER A 41 2.62 23.07 -2.40
N PRO A 42 2.65 24.37 -2.77
CA PRO A 42 1.90 24.86 -3.93
C PRO A 42 2.20 24.04 -5.21
N GLU A 43 3.47 23.73 -5.45
CA GLU A 43 3.93 23.01 -6.63
C GLU A 43 3.32 21.59 -6.70
N TYR A 44 3.27 20.88 -5.58
CA TYR A 44 2.65 19.55 -5.59
C TYR A 44 1.12 19.62 -5.61
N LEU A 45 0.52 20.64 -5.02
CA LEU A 45 -0.94 20.83 -5.08
C LEU A 45 -1.43 21.15 -6.49
N GLU A 46 -0.59 21.74 -7.36
CA GLU A 46 -0.88 21.86 -8.80
C GLU A 46 -0.88 20.48 -9.49
N VAL A 47 -0.05 19.53 -9.04
CA VAL A 47 -0.04 18.15 -9.53
C VAL A 47 -1.24 17.38 -8.99
N ASN A 48 -1.44 17.41 -7.67
CA ASN A 48 -2.52 16.70 -6.99
C ASN A 48 -3.16 17.57 -5.90
N PRO A 49 -4.30 18.23 -6.20
CA PRO A 49 -4.99 19.11 -5.25
C PRO A 49 -5.40 18.43 -3.92
N LYS A 50 -5.48 17.08 -3.89
CA LYS A 50 -5.72 16.34 -2.65
C LYS A 50 -4.51 16.34 -1.71
N GLY A 51 -3.29 16.66 -2.21
CA GLY A 51 -2.06 16.67 -1.43
C GLY A 51 -1.75 15.32 -0.79
N LYS A 52 -1.79 14.24 -1.58
CA LYS A 52 -1.56 12.84 -1.14
C LYS A 52 -0.77 12.07 -2.19
N VAL A 53 -0.14 10.98 -1.74
CA VAL A 53 0.41 9.93 -2.61
C VAL A 53 -0.36 8.63 -2.34
N PRO A 54 -0.46 7.69 -3.35
CA PRO A 54 0.01 7.83 -4.71
C PRO A 54 -0.82 8.83 -5.52
N ALA A 55 -0.18 9.39 -6.52
CA ALA A 55 -0.81 9.97 -7.68
C ALA A 55 -0.13 9.36 -8.92
N LEU A 56 -0.89 8.94 -9.90
CA LEU A 56 -0.39 8.34 -11.13
C LEU A 56 -0.79 9.22 -12.31
N ARG A 57 0.19 9.69 -13.08
CA ARG A 57 -0.07 10.44 -14.31
C ARG A 57 0.15 9.52 -15.50
N ILE A 58 -0.84 9.41 -16.39
CA ILE A 58 -0.79 8.63 -17.62
C ILE A 58 -1.13 9.57 -18.78
N ASP A 59 -0.17 9.80 -19.69
CA ASP A 59 -0.31 10.70 -20.84
C ASP A 59 -0.93 12.06 -20.47
N GLY A 60 -0.48 12.61 -19.32
CA GLY A 60 -0.93 13.90 -18.80
C GLY A 60 -2.17 13.84 -17.89
N GLN A 61 -2.94 12.77 -17.92
CA GLN A 61 -4.11 12.61 -17.05
C GLN A 61 -3.72 12.11 -15.67
N LEU A 62 -4.24 12.73 -14.62
CA LEU A 62 -3.96 12.37 -13.23
C LEU A 62 -5.02 11.41 -12.68
N LEU A 63 -4.54 10.32 -12.09
CA LEU A 63 -5.34 9.38 -11.29
C LEU A 63 -4.87 9.40 -9.84
N THR A 64 -5.82 9.31 -8.93
CA THR A 64 -5.58 9.21 -7.49
C THR A 64 -6.38 8.06 -6.90
N GLU A 65 -6.12 7.73 -5.62
CA GLU A 65 -6.70 6.62 -4.87
C GLU A 65 -6.18 5.25 -5.36
N ASN A 66 -5.52 4.53 -4.44
CA ASN A 66 -4.93 3.22 -4.75
C ASN A 66 -5.93 2.26 -5.41
N SER A 67 -7.12 2.12 -4.84
CA SER A 67 -8.13 1.18 -5.34
C SER A 67 -8.53 1.47 -6.80
N VAL A 68 -8.61 2.75 -7.17
CA VAL A 68 -8.93 3.17 -8.55
C VAL A 68 -7.75 2.91 -9.48
N ILE A 69 -6.55 3.30 -9.07
CA ILE A 69 -5.32 3.11 -9.86
C ILE A 69 -5.08 1.63 -10.12
N LEU A 70 -5.20 0.77 -9.10
CA LEU A 70 -4.98 -0.67 -9.21
C LEU A 70 -6.00 -1.33 -10.14
N GLY A 71 -7.28 -0.93 -10.04
CA GLY A 71 -8.33 -1.40 -10.95
C GLY A 71 -8.08 -1.02 -12.40
N LEU A 72 -7.61 0.21 -12.65
CA LEU A 72 -7.24 0.63 -14.01
C LEU A 72 -6.02 -0.15 -14.53
N LEU A 73 -4.97 -0.31 -13.73
CA LEU A 73 -3.78 -1.07 -14.13
C LEU A 73 -4.12 -2.52 -14.47
N ASP A 74 -5.04 -3.14 -13.72
CA ASP A 74 -5.52 -4.49 -14.02
C ASP A 74 -6.27 -4.57 -15.36
N GLN A 75 -7.04 -3.52 -15.70
CA GLN A 75 -7.74 -3.44 -16.99
C GLN A 75 -6.78 -3.18 -18.16
N LEU A 76 -5.80 -2.31 -17.98
CA LEU A 76 -4.82 -1.97 -19.02
C LEU A 76 -3.81 -3.11 -19.27
N TYR A 77 -3.48 -3.88 -18.24
CA TYR A 77 -2.47 -4.94 -18.28
C TYR A 77 -3.01 -6.28 -17.77
N PRO A 78 -4.03 -6.85 -18.43
CA PRO A 78 -4.70 -8.06 -17.94
C PRO A 78 -3.77 -9.27 -17.83
N ALA A 79 -2.71 -9.32 -18.62
CA ALA A 79 -1.69 -10.37 -18.57
C ALA A 79 -0.87 -10.36 -17.26
N ALA A 80 -0.81 -9.24 -16.55
CA ALA A 80 -0.14 -9.14 -15.26
C ALA A 80 -0.85 -9.92 -14.14
N GLY A 81 -2.16 -10.21 -14.32
CA GLY A 81 -2.94 -10.97 -13.35
C GLY A 81 -2.99 -10.30 -11.97
N LEU A 82 -3.12 -8.97 -11.92
CA LEU A 82 -3.12 -8.21 -10.68
C LEU A 82 -4.31 -8.56 -9.79
N LEU A 83 -5.47 -8.84 -10.41
CA LEU A 83 -6.70 -9.23 -9.71
C LEU A 83 -7.21 -10.58 -10.23
N PRO A 84 -7.80 -11.42 -9.37
CA PRO A 84 -8.45 -12.65 -9.81
C PRO A 84 -9.65 -12.36 -10.71
N ARG A 85 -9.88 -13.23 -11.70
CA ARG A 85 -11.01 -13.18 -12.63
C ARG A 85 -12.11 -14.15 -12.19
N SER A 86 -13.35 -13.80 -12.49
CA SER A 86 -14.52 -14.65 -12.32
C SER A 86 -15.51 -14.40 -13.45
N GLU A 87 -16.17 -15.43 -13.95
CA GLU A 87 -17.27 -15.31 -14.92
C GLU A 87 -18.56 -14.81 -14.23
N ASP A 88 -18.70 -15.07 -12.92
CA ASP A 88 -19.77 -14.50 -12.11
C ASP A 88 -19.49 -13.02 -11.83
N PRO A 89 -20.33 -12.09 -12.32
CA PRO A 89 -20.09 -10.66 -12.18
C PRO A 89 -20.07 -10.17 -10.72
N VAL A 90 -20.80 -10.84 -9.82
CA VAL A 90 -20.80 -10.49 -8.38
C VAL A 90 -19.48 -10.91 -7.75
N ARG A 91 -19.03 -12.14 -8.02
CA ARG A 91 -17.73 -12.64 -7.53
C ARG A 91 -16.55 -11.86 -8.12
N ALA A 92 -16.67 -11.37 -9.36
CA ALA A 92 -15.66 -10.51 -9.98
C ALA A 92 -15.46 -9.17 -9.23
N MET A 93 -16.44 -8.73 -8.45
CA MET A 93 -16.33 -7.52 -7.63
C MET A 93 -15.58 -7.73 -6.30
N GLN A 94 -15.37 -8.97 -5.85
CA GLN A 94 -14.74 -9.21 -4.56
C GLN A 94 -13.35 -8.56 -4.42
N PRO A 95 -12.45 -8.60 -5.41
CA PRO A 95 -11.17 -7.90 -5.31
C PRO A 95 -11.30 -6.38 -5.18
N HIS A 96 -12.31 -5.79 -5.83
CA HIS A 96 -12.59 -4.36 -5.72
C HIS A 96 -13.13 -3.99 -4.33
N ILE A 97 -13.97 -4.85 -3.75
CA ILE A 97 -14.45 -4.71 -2.37
C ILE A 97 -13.27 -4.75 -1.40
N ASP A 98 -12.36 -5.72 -1.55
CA ASP A 98 -11.20 -5.88 -0.67
C ASP A 98 -10.21 -4.71 -0.82
N MET A 99 -10.00 -4.18 -2.03
CA MET A 99 -9.21 -2.96 -2.24
C MET A 99 -9.86 -1.72 -1.61
N ALA A 100 -11.19 -1.59 -1.73
CA ALA A 100 -11.93 -0.50 -1.10
C ALA A 100 -11.86 -0.60 0.44
N TRP A 101 -11.98 -1.81 1.01
CA TRP A 101 -11.80 -2.07 2.43
C TRP A 101 -10.38 -1.69 2.89
N CYS A 102 -9.34 -2.08 2.15
CA CYS A 102 -7.97 -1.66 2.44
C CYS A 102 -7.83 -0.12 2.47
N ALA A 103 -8.46 0.58 1.53
CA ALA A 103 -8.35 2.03 1.41
C ALA A 103 -9.19 2.79 2.43
N ALA A 104 -10.44 2.36 2.65
CA ALA A 104 -11.44 3.12 3.41
C ALA A 104 -11.54 2.69 4.89
N THR A 105 -11.14 1.47 5.23
CA THR A 105 -11.21 0.95 6.60
C THR A 105 -9.81 0.72 7.19
N LEU A 106 -9.01 -0.11 6.56
CA LEU A 106 -7.72 -0.51 7.13
C LEU A 106 -6.71 0.63 7.14
N HIS A 107 -6.61 1.42 6.07
CA HIS A 107 -5.69 2.55 6.01
C HIS A 107 -5.98 3.63 7.07
N PRO A 108 -7.22 4.03 7.37
CA PRO A 108 -7.53 4.86 8.54
C PRO A 108 -7.00 4.28 9.85
N ILE A 109 -7.14 2.97 10.09
CA ILE A 109 -6.61 2.31 11.30
C ILE A 109 -5.07 2.42 11.35
N VAL A 110 -4.38 2.16 10.22
CA VAL A 110 -2.93 2.41 10.13
C VAL A 110 -2.59 3.86 10.52
N ARG A 111 -3.41 4.84 10.12
CA ARG A 111 -3.21 6.24 10.46
C ARG A 111 -3.47 6.54 11.94
N GLN A 112 -4.44 5.88 12.58
CA GLN A 112 -4.65 6.00 14.03
C GLN A 112 -3.40 5.55 14.80
N ILE A 113 -2.79 4.44 14.39
CA ILE A 113 -1.57 3.92 15.00
C ILE A 113 -0.36 4.83 14.76
N ARG A 114 -0.13 5.22 13.50
CA ARG A 114 1.09 5.87 13.05
C ARG A 114 1.09 7.40 13.18
N ASN A 115 -0.06 8.01 13.04
CA ASN A 115 -0.23 9.45 12.95
C ASN A 115 -1.51 9.92 13.69
N PRO A 116 -1.68 9.58 14.97
CA PRO A 116 -2.91 9.86 15.71
C PRO A 116 -3.20 11.37 15.82
N GLN A 117 -2.17 12.23 15.73
CA GLN A 117 -2.30 13.69 15.67
C GLN A 117 -3.14 14.22 14.50
N ARG A 118 -3.48 13.37 13.53
CA ARG A 118 -4.38 13.76 12.42
C ARG A 118 -5.85 13.78 12.83
N TRP A 119 -6.17 13.15 13.97
CA TRP A 119 -7.55 13.01 14.45
C TRP A 119 -7.90 14.01 15.55
N THR A 120 -6.88 14.54 16.22
CA THR A 120 -7.08 15.49 17.33
C THR A 120 -5.86 16.41 17.47
N LYS A 121 -6.10 17.58 18.05
CA LYS A 121 -5.04 18.51 18.51
C LYS A 121 -4.69 18.29 19.98
N GLY A 122 -5.50 17.48 20.70
CA GLY A 122 -5.28 17.12 22.10
C GLY A 122 -4.49 15.83 22.25
N GLU A 123 -4.72 15.13 23.36
CA GLU A 123 -4.08 13.84 23.66
C GLU A 123 -4.37 12.79 22.60
N THR A 124 -3.34 12.07 22.20
CA THR A 124 -3.38 11.11 21.07
C THR A 124 -3.35 9.65 21.51
N SER A 125 -2.99 9.38 22.77
CA SER A 125 -2.81 8.02 23.32
C SER A 125 -4.06 7.14 23.15
N GLY A 126 -5.26 7.70 23.42
CA GLY A 126 -6.52 6.99 23.25
C GLY A 126 -6.83 6.64 21.79
N ILE A 127 -6.50 7.54 20.86
CA ILE A 127 -6.69 7.28 19.41
C ILE A 127 -5.73 6.17 18.95
N GLN A 128 -4.49 6.20 19.42
CA GLN A 128 -3.49 5.18 19.08
C GLN A 128 -3.89 3.81 19.66
N ALA A 129 -4.33 3.77 20.92
CA ALA A 129 -4.78 2.54 21.57
C ALA A 129 -5.98 1.92 20.85
N ASP A 130 -6.99 2.72 20.49
CA ASP A 130 -8.14 2.30 19.69
C ASP A 130 -7.72 1.74 18.32
N GLY A 131 -6.75 2.38 17.65
CA GLY A 131 -6.18 1.90 16.40
C GLY A 131 -5.47 0.55 16.56
N ILE A 132 -4.72 0.34 17.63
CA ILE A 132 -4.03 -0.92 17.94
C ILE A 132 -5.05 -2.04 18.19
N GLU A 133 -6.11 -1.78 18.96
CA GLU A 133 -7.17 -2.74 19.22
C GLU A 133 -7.88 -3.16 17.93
N LYS A 134 -8.32 -2.20 17.11
CA LYS A 134 -8.95 -2.45 15.81
C LYS A 134 -8.05 -3.26 14.89
N MET A 135 -6.77 -2.88 14.78
CA MET A 135 -5.80 -3.62 13.94
C MET A 135 -5.60 -5.05 14.46
N GLY A 136 -5.68 -5.28 15.77
CA GLY A 136 -5.63 -6.61 16.36
C GLY A 136 -6.78 -7.52 15.87
N VAL A 137 -7.99 -6.99 15.79
CA VAL A 137 -9.16 -7.71 15.26
C VAL A 137 -8.96 -8.02 13.78
N GLU A 138 -8.53 -7.04 12.98
CA GLU A 138 -8.29 -7.22 11.55
C GLU A 138 -7.17 -8.24 11.28
N CYS A 139 -6.05 -8.15 12.01
CA CYS A 139 -4.94 -9.09 11.88
C CYS A 139 -5.31 -10.52 12.29
N ALA A 140 -6.19 -10.71 13.27
CA ALA A 140 -6.71 -12.02 13.61
C ALA A 140 -7.52 -12.62 12.43
N GLY A 141 -8.35 -11.81 11.79
CA GLY A 141 -9.07 -12.20 10.57
C GLY A 141 -8.15 -12.55 9.40
N PHE A 142 -7.11 -11.72 9.17
CA PHE A 142 -6.10 -12.00 8.14
C PHE A 142 -5.35 -13.30 8.42
N ALA A 143 -4.90 -13.51 9.65
CA ALA A 143 -4.17 -14.70 10.06
C ALA A 143 -5.03 -15.97 9.89
N ALA A 144 -6.29 -15.92 10.30
CA ALA A 144 -7.23 -17.03 10.12
C ALA A 144 -7.39 -17.40 8.64
N ARG A 145 -7.56 -16.42 7.76
CA ARG A 145 -7.67 -16.63 6.31
C ARG A 145 -6.38 -17.19 5.71
N LEU A 146 -5.23 -16.62 6.06
CA LEU A 146 -3.92 -16.99 5.50
C LEU A 146 -3.34 -18.29 6.09
N SER A 147 -3.82 -18.76 7.22
CA SER A 147 -3.40 -20.05 7.79
C SER A 147 -3.84 -21.24 6.93
N GLY A 148 -4.93 -21.11 6.16
CA GLY A 148 -5.44 -22.14 5.26
C GLY A 148 -5.11 -21.91 3.79
N SER A 149 -4.33 -20.88 3.47
CA SER A 149 -4.15 -20.43 2.09
C SER A 149 -2.80 -19.76 1.87
N ARG A 150 -2.21 -20.02 0.72
CA ARG A 150 -0.91 -19.41 0.37
C ARG A 150 -1.00 -17.90 0.20
N TRP A 151 -2.10 -17.41 -0.41
CA TRP A 151 -2.38 -16.03 -0.72
C TRP A 151 -3.83 -15.69 -0.39
N TRP A 152 -4.16 -14.42 -0.43
CA TRP A 152 -5.51 -13.94 -0.07
C TRP A 152 -6.64 -14.62 -0.84
N TYR A 153 -6.41 -14.98 -2.11
CA TYR A 153 -7.36 -15.70 -2.96
C TYR A 153 -6.91 -17.14 -3.28
N GLY A 154 -6.29 -17.83 -2.36
CA GLY A 154 -5.88 -19.24 -2.52
C GLY A 154 -4.43 -19.37 -3.00
N GLU A 155 -4.23 -20.08 -4.10
CA GLU A 155 -2.88 -20.43 -4.58
C GLU A 155 -2.21 -19.33 -5.44
N ARG A 156 -2.97 -18.35 -5.88
CA ARG A 156 -2.46 -17.27 -6.74
C ARG A 156 -2.36 -15.96 -5.98
N TRP A 157 -1.22 -15.32 -6.11
CA TRP A 157 -1.00 -13.96 -5.64
C TRP A 157 -1.91 -12.96 -6.37
N SER A 158 -2.31 -11.93 -5.65
CA SER A 158 -2.95 -10.74 -6.19
C SER A 158 -2.35 -9.48 -5.59
N ILE A 159 -2.64 -8.31 -6.17
CA ILE A 159 -2.17 -7.05 -5.61
C ILE A 159 -2.82 -6.74 -4.24
N VAL A 160 -3.94 -7.39 -3.91
CA VAL A 160 -4.56 -7.31 -2.59
C VAL A 160 -3.63 -7.87 -1.51
N ASP A 161 -2.85 -8.93 -1.81
CA ASP A 161 -1.84 -9.46 -0.90
C ASP A 161 -0.80 -8.40 -0.54
N THR A 162 -0.33 -7.63 -1.53
CA THR A 162 0.60 -6.52 -1.29
C THR A 162 -0.05 -5.40 -0.49
N TYR A 163 -1.34 -5.11 -0.71
CA TYR A 163 -2.03 -4.06 0.02
C TYR A 163 -2.23 -4.45 1.50
N ILE A 164 -2.69 -5.67 1.77
CA ILE A 164 -2.85 -6.21 3.13
C ILE A 164 -1.47 -6.27 3.82
N TYR A 165 -0.42 -6.73 3.11
CA TYR A 165 0.95 -6.69 3.62
C TYR A 165 1.35 -5.28 4.02
N TRP A 166 1.09 -4.27 3.18
CA TRP A 166 1.39 -2.87 3.50
C TRP A 166 0.66 -2.42 4.78
N VAL A 167 -0.61 -2.80 4.94
CA VAL A 167 -1.43 -2.44 6.11
C VAL A 167 -0.78 -2.93 7.41
N TYR A 168 -0.61 -4.24 7.58
CA TYR A 168 -0.12 -4.76 8.85
C TYR A 168 1.36 -4.48 9.09
N SER A 169 2.20 -4.54 8.04
CA SER A 169 3.63 -4.24 8.19
C SER A 169 3.89 -2.77 8.51
N THR A 170 3.09 -1.86 7.97
CA THR A 170 3.19 -0.43 8.30
C THR A 170 2.69 -0.17 9.72
N SER A 171 1.65 -0.84 10.18
CA SER A 171 1.18 -0.74 11.57
C SER A 171 2.23 -1.19 12.57
N ALA A 172 2.98 -2.26 12.27
CA ALA A 172 4.00 -2.83 13.16
C ALA A 172 5.30 -2.03 13.20
N ARG A 173 5.57 -1.20 12.19
CA ARG A 173 6.84 -0.48 12.09
C ARG A 173 7.12 0.39 13.31
N GLY A 174 8.34 0.25 13.89
CA GLY A 174 8.75 0.97 15.11
C GLY A 174 8.07 0.43 16.36
N ASP A 175 7.78 -0.88 16.36
CA ASP A 175 7.21 -1.64 17.48
C ASP A 175 5.87 -1.09 18.01
N LEU A 176 5.13 -0.39 17.13
CA LEU A 176 3.85 0.21 17.50
C LEU A 176 2.70 -0.81 17.56
N PHE A 177 2.83 -1.95 16.89
CA PHE A 177 1.82 -3.01 16.86
C PHE A 177 2.50 -4.38 16.95
N PRO A 178 2.06 -5.28 17.86
CA PRO A 178 2.72 -6.57 18.14
C PRO A 178 2.39 -7.63 17.07
N LEU A 179 2.99 -7.50 15.87
CA LEU A 179 2.72 -8.37 14.71
C LEU A 179 3.17 -9.82 14.96
N GLU A 180 4.14 -10.04 15.84
CA GLU A 180 4.65 -11.36 16.25
C GLU A 180 3.55 -12.27 16.83
N ARG A 181 2.46 -11.71 17.31
CA ARG A 181 1.26 -12.46 17.76
C ARG A 181 0.55 -13.19 16.62
N PHE A 182 0.89 -12.90 15.35
CA PHE A 182 0.24 -13.42 14.16
C PHE A 182 1.27 -14.08 13.21
N PRO A 183 1.80 -15.28 13.53
CA PRO A 183 2.87 -15.92 12.74
C PRO A 183 2.52 -16.09 11.24
N ALA A 184 1.26 -16.39 10.91
CA ALA A 184 0.81 -16.51 9.52
C ALA A 184 1.03 -15.22 8.70
N LEU A 185 0.96 -14.05 9.34
CA LEU A 185 1.25 -12.77 8.69
C LEU A 185 2.75 -12.59 8.44
N GLY A 186 3.59 -13.07 9.34
CA GLY A 186 5.04 -13.11 9.14
C GLY A 186 5.42 -13.97 7.93
N GLU A 187 4.83 -15.15 7.80
CA GLU A 187 5.03 -16.03 6.64
C GLU A 187 4.51 -15.39 5.34
N HIS A 188 3.34 -14.78 5.38
CA HIS A 188 2.78 -14.05 4.22
C HIS A 188 3.71 -12.89 3.83
N ALA A 189 4.19 -12.10 4.79
CA ALA A 189 5.14 -11.02 4.56
C ALA A 189 6.41 -11.52 3.85
N ALA A 190 6.97 -12.63 4.32
CA ALA A 190 8.15 -13.23 3.71
C ALA A 190 7.88 -13.66 2.25
N ARG A 191 6.68 -14.20 1.96
CA ARG A 191 6.29 -14.55 0.60
C ARG A 191 6.14 -13.34 -0.30
N VAL A 192 5.46 -12.27 0.15
CA VAL A 192 5.31 -11.01 -0.61
C VAL A 192 6.70 -10.42 -0.90
N ARG A 193 7.55 -10.31 0.12
CA ARG A 193 8.90 -9.72 -0.03
C ARG A 193 9.81 -10.51 -0.96
N LYS A 194 9.65 -11.83 -1.08
CA LYS A 194 10.42 -12.68 -2.00
C LYS A 194 10.02 -12.54 -3.48
N ARG A 195 8.91 -11.88 -3.79
CA ARG A 195 8.51 -11.69 -5.19
C ARG A 195 9.51 -10.79 -5.92
N PRO A 196 9.94 -11.16 -7.15
CA PRO A 196 10.91 -10.35 -7.91
C PRO A 196 10.45 -8.90 -8.14
N SER A 197 9.16 -8.70 -8.44
CA SER A 197 8.56 -7.38 -8.59
C SER A 197 8.67 -6.55 -7.29
N PHE A 198 8.39 -7.16 -6.14
CA PHE A 198 8.49 -6.49 -4.86
C PHE A 198 9.95 -6.14 -4.50
N GLN A 199 10.92 -6.97 -4.88
CA GLN A 199 12.34 -6.66 -4.73
C GLN A 199 12.75 -5.46 -5.58
N ARG A 200 12.21 -5.32 -6.80
CA ARG A 200 12.43 -4.11 -7.62
C ARG A 200 11.82 -2.87 -6.97
N VAL A 201 10.63 -2.98 -6.37
CA VAL A 201 10.03 -1.88 -5.58
C VAL A 201 10.97 -1.44 -4.46
N LEU A 202 11.47 -2.39 -3.65
CA LEU A 202 12.38 -2.07 -2.54
C LEU A 202 13.65 -1.37 -3.05
N LYS A 203 14.20 -1.84 -4.19
CA LYS A 203 15.36 -1.18 -4.80
C LYS A 203 15.05 0.24 -5.21
N ARG A 204 13.94 0.48 -5.94
CA ARG A 204 13.55 1.85 -6.37
C ARG A 204 13.33 2.79 -5.20
N GLU A 205 12.68 2.31 -4.15
CA GLU A 205 12.45 3.13 -2.95
C GLU A 205 13.76 3.45 -2.21
N ARG A 206 14.70 2.50 -2.17
CA ARG A 206 16.04 2.73 -1.60
C ARG A 206 16.82 3.74 -2.41
N ASP A 207 16.89 3.55 -3.73
CA ASP A 207 17.57 4.48 -4.65
C ASP A 207 17.00 5.91 -4.49
N ALA A 208 15.68 6.05 -4.32
CA ALA A 208 15.03 7.35 -4.11
C ALA A 208 15.45 8.01 -2.78
N LEU A 209 15.54 7.23 -1.69
CA LEU A 209 16.00 7.73 -0.39
C LEU A 209 17.46 8.14 -0.44
N GLU A 210 18.33 7.30 -1.04
CA GLU A 210 19.76 7.60 -1.20
C GLU A 210 19.98 8.88 -2.02
N THR A 211 19.26 9.01 -3.15
CA THR A 211 19.32 10.21 -4.00
C THR A 211 18.89 11.48 -3.24
N ALA A 212 17.93 11.36 -2.34
CA ALA A 212 17.43 12.46 -1.52
C ALA A 212 18.26 12.70 -0.24
N GLY A 213 19.32 11.92 0.00
CA GLY A 213 20.12 12.00 1.23
C GLY A 213 19.31 11.65 2.51
N MET A 214 18.27 10.85 2.38
CA MET A 214 17.40 10.45 3.48
C MET A 214 17.82 9.10 4.07
N PRO A 215 17.65 8.89 5.38
CA PRO A 215 18.00 7.63 6.01
C PRO A 215 17.12 6.49 5.50
N ILE A 216 17.73 5.32 5.28
CA ILE A 216 17.00 4.09 4.95
C ILE A 216 16.49 3.49 6.26
N PRO A 217 15.18 3.28 6.43
CA PRO A 217 14.64 2.67 7.64
C PRO A 217 15.14 1.24 7.83
N GLU A 218 15.45 0.82 9.05
CA GLU A 218 15.88 -0.55 9.37
C GLU A 218 14.85 -1.62 8.94
N SER A 219 13.57 -1.29 9.02
CA SER A 219 12.43 -2.13 8.61
C SER A 219 12.10 -2.08 7.11
N PHE A 220 13.07 -1.68 6.30
CA PHE A 220 12.89 -1.48 4.84
C PHE A 220 12.76 -2.78 4.05
#